data_ca9d831b1c9b2f55374ce74b6b8c7078
#
_entry.id   ca9d831b1c9b2f55374ce74b6b8c7078
#
_cell.length_a   1.000
_cell.length_b   1.000
_cell.length_c   1.000
_cell.angle_alpha   90.00
_cell.angle_beta   90.00
_cell.angle_gamma   90.00
#
_symmetry.space_group_name_H-M   'P 1'
#
loop_
_entity.id
_entity.type
_entity.pdbx_description
1 polymer ?
#
loop_
_entity_poly.entity_id
_entity_poly.type
_entity_poly.pdbx_seq_one_letter_code
_entity_poly.pdbx_strand_id
1 'polypeptide(L)'
;SMGGFQGSSKFPGLSAYSSSKGALTILSECLSTEFSKDNIAVNCLCLGAVQTEMLEEAFPGYSAPTSPDEMGAFIAHFALSAHSFFNGKVLPVALNNPE
;
A
#
# COMPACT_ATOMS: atom_id res chain seq x y z
N SER A 1 -2.45 -0.44 1.71
CA SER A 1 -2.48 -1.30 2.89
C SER A 1 -2.21 -2.75 2.52
N MET A 2 -1.45 -3.44 3.35
CA MET A 2 -1.29 -4.89 3.21
C MET A 2 -2.63 -5.63 3.35
N GLY A 3 -3.60 -5.03 4.03
CA GLY A 3 -4.96 -5.57 4.11
C GLY A 3 -5.65 -5.73 2.76
N GLY A 4 -5.23 -4.97 1.76
CA GLY A 4 -5.75 -5.09 0.39
C GLY A 4 -4.85 -5.90 -0.54
N PHE A 5 -3.74 -6.42 -0.06
CA PHE A 5 -2.81 -7.21 -0.87
C PHE A 5 -3.26 -8.67 -0.86
N GLN A 6 -3.47 -9.22 -2.04
CA GLN A 6 -3.92 -10.60 -2.17
C GLN A 6 -2.87 -11.56 -1.61
N GLY A 7 -3.31 -12.48 -0.76
CA GLY A 7 -2.42 -13.46 -0.15
C GLY A 7 -1.80 -13.05 1.17
N SER A 8 -1.96 -11.79 1.59
CA SER A 8 -1.52 -11.38 2.93
C SER A 8 -2.50 -11.89 3.99
N SER A 9 -2.04 -11.88 5.25
CA SER A 9 -2.91 -12.24 6.38
C SER A 9 -4.08 -11.26 6.49
N LYS A 10 -5.26 -11.79 6.78
CA LYS A 10 -6.47 -10.99 6.94
C LYS A 10 -6.95 -11.09 8.37
N PHE A 11 -7.65 -10.06 8.84
CA PHE A 11 -8.11 -9.97 10.21
C PHE A 11 -9.63 -9.98 10.28
N PRO A 12 -10.23 -10.72 11.26
CA PRO A 12 -11.66 -10.66 11.47
C PRO A 12 -12.15 -9.23 11.70
N GLY A 13 -13.29 -8.89 11.11
CA GLY A 13 -13.89 -7.57 11.27
C GLY A 13 -13.41 -6.54 10.26
N LEU A 14 -12.45 -6.86 9.41
CA LEU A 14 -11.89 -5.93 8.42
C LEU A 14 -12.27 -6.26 6.98
N SER A 15 -13.35 -7.02 6.76
CA SER A 15 -13.73 -7.42 5.39
C SER A 15 -14.03 -6.22 4.49
N ALA A 16 -14.77 -5.23 5.00
CA ALA A 16 -15.07 -4.03 4.22
C ALA A 16 -13.81 -3.20 3.95
N TYR A 17 -12.97 -3.03 4.96
CA TYR A 17 -11.70 -2.32 4.82
C TYR A 17 -10.80 -2.99 3.78
N SER A 18 -10.55 -4.29 3.94
CA SER A 18 -9.68 -5.04 3.03
C SER A 18 -10.22 -5.07 1.61
N SER A 19 -11.55 -5.21 1.46
CA SER A 19 -12.17 -5.17 0.14
C SER A 19 -11.99 -3.81 -0.53
N SER A 20 -12.14 -2.71 0.22
CA SER A 20 -11.95 -1.37 -0.33
C SER A 20 -10.52 -1.13 -0.77
N LYS A 21 -9.53 -1.61 0.01
CA LYS A 21 -8.12 -1.49 -0.35
C LYS A 21 -7.75 -2.42 -1.51
N GLY A 22 -8.36 -3.61 -1.57
CA GLY A 22 -8.19 -4.51 -2.71
C GLY A 22 -8.74 -3.91 -4.00
N ALA A 23 -9.88 -3.23 -3.93
CA ALA A 23 -10.44 -2.53 -5.08
C ALA A 23 -9.48 -1.47 -5.63
N LEU A 24 -8.75 -0.77 -4.74
CA LEU A 24 -7.77 0.21 -5.15
C LEU A 24 -6.62 -0.42 -5.95
N THR A 25 -6.20 -1.63 -5.60
CA THR A 25 -5.15 -2.33 -6.37
C THR A 25 -5.59 -2.63 -7.79
N ILE A 26 -6.82 -3.09 -7.95
CA ILE A 26 -7.37 -3.38 -9.29
C ILE A 26 -7.57 -2.09 -10.08
N LEU A 27 -8.09 -1.04 -9.44
CA LEU A 27 -8.23 0.26 -10.09
C LEU A 27 -6.89 0.77 -10.60
N SER A 28 -5.83 0.64 -9.81
CA SER A 28 -4.49 1.06 -10.20
C SER A 28 -3.99 0.32 -11.44
N GLU A 29 -4.24 -0.97 -11.52
CA GLU A 29 -3.89 -1.76 -12.69
C GLU A 29 -4.66 -1.30 -13.94
N CYS A 30 -5.95 -1.03 -13.81
CA CYS A 30 -6.76 -0.51 -14.90
C CYS A 30 -6.24 0.85 -15.38
N LEU A 31 -5.97 1.77 -14.45
CA LEU A 31 -5.49 3.11 -14.78
C LEU A 31 -4.11 3.08 -15.42
N SER A 32 -3.26 2.13 -15.04
CA SER A 32 -1.94 1.99 -15.66
C SER A 32 -2.05 1.69 -17.16
N THR A 33 -3.06 0.93 -17.55
CA THR A 33 -3.33 0.63 -18.95
C THR A 33 -3.95 1.84 -19.66
N GLU A 34 -4.94 2.48 -19.03
CA GLU A 34 -5.64 3.61 -19.63
C GLU A 34 -4.73 4.82 -19.88
N PHE A 35 -3.78 5.06 -18.99
CA PHE A 35 -2.90 6.23 -19.06
C PHE A 35 -1.52 5.96 -19.64
N SER A 36 -1.23 4.73 -20.06
CA SER A 36 0.10 4.42 -20.60
C SER A 36 0.42 5.23 -21.85
N LYS A 37 -0.58 5.50 -22.67
CA LYS A 37 -0.42 6.33 -23.88
C LYS A 37 -0.08 7.78 -23.57
N ASP A 38 -0.36 8.23 -22.36
CA ASP A 38 -0.07 9.59 -21.91
C ASP A 38 1.24 9.67 -21.11
N ASN A 39 2.02 8.59 -21.07
CA ASN A 39 3.26 8.47 -20.31
C ASN A 39 3.05 8.68 -18.80
N ILE A 40 1.92 8.23 -18.28
CA ILE A 40 1.63 8.28 -16.85
C ILE A 40 1.72 6.87 -16.29
N ALA A 41 2.66 6.64 -15.40
CA ALA A 41 2.79 5.38 -14.69
C ALA A 41 1.88 5.39 -13.46
N VAL A 42 1.17 4.28 -13.23
CA VAL A 42 0.28 4.12 -12.08
C VAL A 42 0.65 2.83 -11.37
N ASN A 43 1.06 2.94 -10.13
CA ASN A 43 1.43 1.81 -9.30
C ASN A 43 0.69 1.91 -7.97
N CYS A 44 0.53 0.79 -7.29
CA CYS A 44 -0.12 0.73 -5.98
C CYS A 44 0.86 0.21 -4.94
N LEU A 45 1.06 0.97 -3.89
CA LEU A 45 1.86 0.55 -2.75
C LEU A 45 0.95 0.00 -1.65
N CYS A 46 1.19 -1.23 -1.27
CA CYS A 46 0.47 -1.86 -0.17
C CYS A 46 1.34 -1.79 1.07
N LEU A 47 1.06 -0.77 1.89
CA LEU A 47 1.92 -0.47 3.03
C LEU A 47 1.65 -1.41 4.19
N GLY A 48 2.71 -1.85 4.84
CA GLY A 48 2.63 -2.52 6.12
C GLY A 48 2.36 -1.54 7.25
N ALA A 49 2.56 -1.97 8.49
CA ALA A 49 2.27 -1.16 9.65
C ALA A 49 3.18 0.06 9.72
N VAL A 50 2.57 1.23 9.88
CA VAL A 50 3.24 2.50 10.11
C VAL A 50 2.68 3.08 11.40
N GLN A 51 3.54 3.61 12.27
CA GLN A 51 3.14 4.10 13.58
C GLN A 51 2.37 5.42 13.46
N THR A 52 1.09 5.31 13.16
CA THR A 52 0.16 6.43 12.99
C THR A 52 -0.89 6.40 14.10
N GLU A 53 -1.64 7.52 14.24
CA GLU A 53 -2.76 7.58 15.17
C GLU A 53 -3.82 6.53 14.83
N MET A 54 -4.07 6.30 13.54
CA MET A 54 -5.04 5.30 13.11
C MET A 54 -4.62 3.90 13.54
N LEU A 55 -3.34 3.57 13.42
CA LEU A 55 -2.82 2.27 13.84
C LEU A 55 -2.99 2.10 15.36
N GLU A 56 -2.70 3.14 16.13
CA GLU A 56 -2.79 3.09 17.58
C GLU A 56 -4.22 2.90 18.05
N GLU A 57 -5.19 3.51 17.37
CA GLU A 57 -6.62 3.29 17.65
C GLU A 57 -7.06 1.88 17.31
N ALA A 58 -6.63 1.34 16.17
CA ALA A 58 -7.02 0.01 15.71
C ALA A 58 -6.34 -1.11 16.51
N PHE A 59 -5.09 -0.90 16.88
CA PHE A 59 -4.26 -1.90 17.57
C PHE A 59 -3.51 -1.26 18.74
N PRO A 60 -4.23 -0.95 19.85
CA PRO A 60 -3.60 -0.31 21.01
C PRO A 60 -2.43 -1.13 21.56
N GLY A 61 -1.32 -0.47 21.82
CA GLY A 61 -0.13 -1.12 22.36
C GLY A 61 0.78 -1.78 21.33
N TYR A 62 0.35 -1.86 20.07
CA TYR A 62 1.23 -2.37 19.02
C TYR A 62 2.24 -1.30 18.61
N SER A 63 3.49 -1.70 18.45
CA SER A 63 4.56 -0.81 18.01
C SER A 63 4.99 -1.19 16.60
N ALA A 64 4.75 -0.30 15.66
CA ALA A 64 5.11 -0.54 14.26
C ALA A 64 6.61 -0.31 14.04
N PRO A 65 7.24 -1.06 13.12
CA PRO A 65 8.67 -0.91 12.83
C PRO A 65 9.02 0.36 12.08
N THR A 66 8.05 1.01 11.47
CA THR A 66 8.27 2.16 10.59
C THR A 66 7.52 3.38 11.10
N SER A 67 8.20 4.52 11.13
CA SER A 67 7.58 5.80 11.49
C SER A 67 6.88 6.41 10.27
N PRO A 68 5.91 7.35 10.48
CA PRO A 68 5.30 8.07 9.38
C PRO A 68 6.32 8.84 8.53
N ASP A 69 7.33 9.44 9.14
CA ASP A 69 8.35 10.20 8.42
C ASP A 69 9.20 9.29 7.51
N GLU A 70 9.58 8.13 8.01
CA GLU A 70 10.32 7.15 7.21
C GLU A 70 9.51 6.66 6.02
N MET A 71 8.25 6.30 6.24
CA MET A 71 7.39 5.84 5.15
C MET A 71 7.12 6.97 4.16
N GLY A 72 6.89 8.18 4.65
CA GLY A 72 6.69 9.35 3.79
C GLY A 72 7.88 9.64 2.90
N ALA A 73 9.09 9.54 3.43
CA ALA A 73 10.32 9.70 2.65
C ALA A 73 10.45 8.63 1.56
N PHE A 74 10.13 7.39 1.88
CA PHE A 74 10.13 6.30 0.90
C PHE A 74 9.12 6.57 -0.22
N ILE A 75 7.89 6.95 0.13
CA ILE A 75 6.83 7.22 -0.85
C ILE A 75 7.23 8.37 -1.77
N ALA A 76 7.80 9.43 -1.23
CA ALA A 76 8.27 10.56 -2.02
C ALA A 76 9.36 10.14 -3.02
N HIS A 77 10.34 9.37 -2.57
CA HIS A 77 11.39 8.84 -3.43
C HIS A 77 10.81 7.93 -4.52
N PHE A 78 9.89 7.05 -4.15
CA PHE A 78 9.22 6.16 -5.10
C PHE A 78 8.47 6.97 -6.16
N ALA A 79 7.73 7.99 -5.76
CA ALA A 79 6.95 8.82 -6.68
C ALA A 79 7.82 9.53 -7.70
N LEU A 80 9.03 9.89 -7.31
CA LEU A 80 9.96 10.64 -8.19
C LEU A 80 10.77 9.75 -9.12
N SER A 81 10.93 8.47 -8.81
CA SER A 81 11.90 7.63 -9.53
C SER A 81 11.33 6.31 -10.07
N ALA A 82 10.28 5.77 -9.46
CA ALA A 82 9.84 4.41 -9.77
C ALA A 82 9.16 4.28 -11.13
N HIS A 83 8.66 5.36 -11.70
CA HIS A 83 8.02 5.33 -13.03
C HIS A 83 8.99 4.90 -14.14
N SER A 84 10.29 4.96 -13.90
CA SER A 84 11.29 4.47 -14.84
C SER A 84 11.39 2.95 -14.87
N PHE A 85 10.83 2.27 -13.86
CA PHE A 85 10.99 0.83 -13.68
C PHE A 85 9.65 0.09 -13.52
N PHE A 86 8.60 0.78 -13.08
CA PHE A 86 7.33 0.16 -12.74
C PHE A 86 6.15 0.87 -13.39
N ASN A 87 5.22 0.09 -13.91
CA ASN A 87 3.89 0.57 -14.29
C ASN A 87 2.90 -0.56 -14.12
N GLY A 88 1.78 -0.29 -13.47
CA GLY A 88 0.73 -1.29 -13.24
C GLY A 88 1.11 -2.32 -12.19
N LYS A 89 2.03 -1.99 -11.30
CA LYS A 89 2.49 -2.93 -10.27
C LYS A 89 1.80 -2.68 -8.94
N VAL A 90 1.57 -3.78 -8.23
CA VAL A 90 1.04 -3.77 -6.86
C VAL A 90 2.17 -4.29 -5.98
N LEU A 91 2.74 -3.42 -5.17
CA LEU A 91 3.98 -3.68 -4.46
C LEU A 91 3.77 -3.68 -2.95
N PRO A 92 4.05 -4.79 -2.26
CA PRO A 92 4.01 -4.80 -0.80
C PRO A 92 5.23 -4.04 -0.24
N VAL A 93 4.95 -3.12 0.68
CA VAL A 93 5.99 -2.33 1.35
C VAL A 93 5.91 -2.65 2.84
N ALA A 94 6.48 -3.77 3.23
CA ALA A 94 6.41 -4.28 4.58
C ALA A 94 7.61 -5.18 4.84
N LEU A 95 8.07 -5.19 6.08
CA LEU A 95 9.16 -6.10 6.50
C LEU A 95 8.65 -7.53 6.61
N ASN A 96 7.38 -7.69 6.97
CA ASN A 96 6.72 -8.98 7.08
C ASN A 96 5.23 -8.80 6.87
N ASN A 97 4.53 -9.88 6.62
CA ASN A 97 3.07 -9.84 6.65
C ASN A 97 2.62 -9.75 8.11
N PRO A 98 1.63 -8.90 8.45
CA PRO A 98 1.06 -8.89 9.79
C PRO A 98 0.46 -10.27 10.11
N GLU A 99 0.67 -10.71 11.30
CA GLU A 99 0.14 -11.98 11.78
C GLU A 99 -1.22 -11.80 12.44
#